data_c863ba0eed930e7280009273bab09d06
#
_entry.id   c863ba0eed930e7280009273bab09d06
#
_cell.length_a   1.000
_cell.length_b   1.000
_cell.length_c   1.000
_cell.angle_alpha   90.00
_cell.angle_beta   90.00
_cell.angle_gamma   90.00
#
_symmetry.space_group_name_H-M   'P 1'
#
loop_
_entity.id
_entity.type
_entity.pdbx_description
1 polymer ?
#
loop_
_entity_poly.entity_id
_entity_poly.type
_entity_poly.pdbx_seq_one_letter_code
_entity_poly.pdbx_strand_id
1 'polypeptide(L)' 'MKVYIVVDDEYFDNMQIFSNKDEAENYMLDYIFKEYDTEVIPSKEDVKAYIQDSGYFESVYLIEREIITGGNN' A
#
# COMPACT_ATOMS: atom_id res chain seq x y z
N MET A 1 -17.36 -1.31 6.56
CA MET A 1 -16.13 -0.53 6.81
C MET A 1 -15.05 -0.93 5.81
N LYS A 2 -14.45 0.03 5.18
CA LYS A 2 -13.35 -0.26 4.25
C LYS A 2 -12.02 -0.18 4.95
N VAL A 3 -11.13 -1.09 4.58
CA VAL A 3 -9.74 -1.06 5.04
C VAL A 3 -8.81 -1.10 3.84
N TYR A 4 -7.61 -0.62 4.05
CA TYR A 4 -6.58 -0.54 3.01
C TYR A 4 -5.36 -1.27 3.52
N ILE A 5 -4.95 -2.29 2.77
CA ILE A 5 -3.88 -3.20 3.17
C ILE A 5 -2.67 -2.94 2.30
N VAL A 6 -1.55 -2.64 2.93
CA VAL A 6 -0.27 -2.52 2.24
C VAL A 6 0.51 -3.79 2.54
N VAL A 7 0.85 -4.54 1.51
CA VAL A 7 1.55 -5.81 1.68
C VAL A 7 2.68 -5.93 0.67
N ASP A 8 3.81 -6.46 1.11
CA ASP A 8 4.92 -6.79 0.24
C ASP A 8 4.85 -8.29 -0.07
N ASP A 9 4.66 -8.63 -1.34
CA ASP A 9 4.50 -10.01 -1.78
C ASP A 9 5.75 -10.86 -1.53
N GLU A 10 6.91 -10.24 -1.44
CA GLU A 10 8.16 -10.96 -1.14
C GLU A 10 8.37 -11.15 0.37
N TYR A 11 7.77 -10.27 1.17
CA TYR A 11 7.97 -10.26 2.62
C TYR A 11 6.62 -10.12 3.31
N PHE A 12 5.89 -11.22 3.40
CA PHE A 12 4.52 -11.21 3.95
C PHE A 12 4.43 -10.65 5.37
N ASP A 13 5.55 -10.65 6.09
CA ASP A 13 5.59 -10.08 7.44
C ASP A 13 5.37 -8.56 7.44
N ASN A 14 5.51 -7.93 6.29
CA ASN A 14 5.36 -6.50 6.14
C ASN A 14 3.97 -6.12 5.65
N MET A 15 2.95 -6.66 6.32
CA MET A 15 1.58 -6.31 6.02
C MET A 15 1.05 -5.33 7.05
N GLN A 16 0.49 -4.21 6.58
CA GLN A 16 -0.11 -3.21 7.46
C GLN A 16 -1.52 -2.90 6.98
N ILE A 17 -2.41 -2.66 7.93
CA ILE A 17 -3.82 -2.40 7.64
C ILE A 17 -4.19 -1.02 8.14
N PHE A 18 -4.83 -0.24 7.29
CA PHE A 18 -5.22 1.14 7.58
C PHE A 18 -6.72 1.32 7.34
N SER A 19 -7.31 2.21 8.10
CA SER A 19 -8.70 2.61 7.88
C SER A 19 -8.80 3.79 6.91
N ASN A 20 -7.69 4.42 6.58
CA ASN A 20 -7.62 5.63 5.75
C ASN A 20 -6.71 5.38 4.57
N LYS A 21 -7.22 5.67 3.37
CA LYS A 21 -6.48 5.43 2.13
C LYS A 21 -5.22 6.29 2.02
N ASP A 22 -5.31 7.56 2.43
CA ASP A 22 -4.16 8.45 2.36
C ASP A 22 -3.03 7.97 3.26
N GLU A 23 -3.37 7.50 4.47
CA GLU A 23 -2.37 6.95 5.37
C GLU A 23 -1.70 5.70 4.79
N ALA A 24 -2.49 4.84 4.15
CA ALA A 24 -1.98 3.64 3.51
C ALA A 24 -1.03 4.00 2.36
N GLU A 25 -1.42 4.97 1.52
CA GLU A 25 -0.58 5.41 0.42
C GLU A 25 0.73 6.02 0.91
N ASN A 26 0.66 6.84 1.96
CA ASN A 26 1.86 7.45 2.53
C ASN A 26 2.79 6.40 3.12
N TYR A 27 2.23 5.43 3.84
CA TYR A 27 3.02 4.33 4.38
C TYR A 27 3.68 3.54 3.25
N MET A 28 2.94 3.24 2.20
CA MET A 28 3.45 2.49 1.06
C MET A 28 4.61 3.23 0.38
N LEU A 29 4.46 4.55 0.21
CA LEU A 29 5.51 5.38 -0.37
C LEU A 29 6.78 5.35 0.48
N ASP A 30 6.64 5.55 1.78
CA ASP A 30 7.79 5.53 2.69
C ASP A 30 8.47 4.17 2.68
N TYR A 31 7.69 3.11 2.64
CA TYR A 31 8.20 1.74 2.57
C TYR A 31 9.01 1.54 1.28
N ILE A 32 8.46 1.94 0.15
CA ILE A 32 9.12 1.79 -1.15
C ILE A 32 10.46 2.52 -1.16
N PHE A 33 10.49 3.77 -0.69
CA PHE A 33 11.69 4.57 -0.72
C PHE A 33 12.72 4.15 0.33
N LYS A 34 12.29 3.36 1.31
CA LYS A 34 13.19 2.78 2.30
C LYS A 34 13.83 1.48 1.81
N GLU A 35 13.04 0.64 1.12
CA GLU A 35 13.46 -0.73 0.79
C GLU A 35 14.05 -0.87 -0.61
N TYR A 36 13.77 0.06 -1.50
CA TYR A 36 14.22 -0.02 -2.88
C TYR A 36 15.27 1.05 -3.18
N ASP A 37 16.08 0.78 -4.20
CA ASP A 37 17.15 1.69 -4.61
C ASP A 37 16.55 2.96 -5.21
N THR A 38 16.74 4.08 -4.51
CA THR A 38 16.16 5.36 -4.91
C THR A 38 16.83 5.96 -6.15
N GLU A 39 17.97 5.42 -6.59
CA GLU A 39 18.61 5.89 -7.81
C GLU A 39 17.84 5.46 -9.06
N VAL A 40 17.08 4.38 -8.95
CA VAL A 40 16.29 3.84 -10.05
C VAL A 40 14.84 4.22 -9.98
N ILE A 41 14.42 4.76 -8.83
CA ILE A 41 13.02 5.15 -8.60
C ILE A 41 12.84 6.62 -8.96
N PRO A 42 11.81 6.98 -9.73
CA PRO A 42 11.50 8.38 -10.01
C PRO A 42 11.15 9.14 -8.73
N SER A 43 10.63 10.33 -8.85
CA SER A 43 10.24 11.11 -7.68
C SER A 43 9.11 10.43 -6.91
N LYS A 44 8.94 10.81 -5.64
CA LYS A 44 7.82 10.32 -4.83
C LYS A 44 6.48 10.64 -5.48
N GLU A 45 6.39 11.79 -6.14
CA GLU A 45 5.17 12.21 -6.81
C GLU A 45 4.82 11.27 -7.96
N ASP A 46 5.81 10.85 -8.73
CA ASP A 46 5.59 9.93 -9.85
C ASP A 46 5.19 8.55 -9.34
N VAL A 47 5.83 8.07 -8.29
CA VAL A 47 5.48 6.79 -7.69
C VAL A 47 4.09 6.84 -7.09
N LYS A 48 3.75 7.94 -6.41
CA LYS A 48 2.42 8.11 -5.84
C LYS A 48 1.34 8.06 -6.93
N ALA A 49 1.56 8.76 -8.04
CA ALA A 49 0.61 8.74 -9.16
C ALA A 49 0.47 7.33 -9.73
N TYR A 50 1.57 6.62 -9.85
CA TYR A 50 1.55 5.24 -10.34
C TYR A 50 0.77 4.32 -9.41
N ILE A 51 0.97 4.46 -8.10
CA ILE A 51 0.25 3.67 -7.09
C ILE A 51 -1.24 3.97 -7.15
N GLN A 52 -1.61 5.24 -7.26
CA GLN A 52 -3.01 5.65 -7.32
C GLN A 52 -3.71 5.08 -8.55
N ASP A 53 -2.98 4.93 -9.63
CA ASP A 53 -3.52 4.41 -10.88
C ASP A 53 -3.55 2.88 -10.91
N SER A 54 -2.48 2.23 -10.44
CA SER A 54 -2.31 0.79 -10.60
C SER A 54 -2.55 -0.03 -9.33
N GLY A 55 -2.37 0.58 -8.17
CA GLY A 55 -2.54 -0.12 -6.89
C GLY A 55 -1.34 -0.93 -6.45
N TYR A 56 -0.22 -0.83 -7.15
CA TYR A 56 0.99 -1.57 -6.76
C TYR A 56 2.24 -0.87 -7.26
N PHE A 57 3.37 -1.25 -6.66
CA PHE A 57 4.70 -0.89 -7.14
C PHE A 57 5.63 -2.06 -6.82
N GLU A 58 6.19 -2.69 -7.87
CA GLU A 58 7.01 -3.89 -7.73
C GLU A 58 6.22 -4.96 -6.97
N SER A 59 6.77 -5.47 -5.86
CA SER A 59 6.11 -6.50 -5.06
C SER A 59 5.18 -5.95 -3.98
N VAL A 60 5.04 -4.61 -3.90
CA VAL A 60 4.25 -3.96 -2.86
C VAL A 60 2.88 -3.59 -3.43
N TYR A 61 1.83 -4.01 -2.73
CA TYR A 61 0.45 -3.81 -3.18
C TYR A 61 -0.35 -3.03 -2.17
N LEU A 62 -1.25 -2.18 -2.69
CA LEU A 62 -2.27 -1.51 -1.89
C LEU A 62 -3.61 -2.14 -2.26
N ILE A 63 -4.20 -2.84 -1.30
CA ILE A 63 -5.43 -3.60 -1.53
C ILE A 63 -6.56 -2.99 -0.70
N GLU A 64 -7.66 -2.67 -1.37
CA GLU A 64 -8.85 -2.18 -0.69
C GLU A 64 -9.78 -3.36 -0.42
N ARG A 65 -10.29 -3.44 0.81
CA ARG A 65 -11.19 -4.53 1.20
C ARG A 65 -12.32 -3.99 2.08
N GLU A 66 -13.47 -4.60 1.93
CA GLU A 66 -14.62 -4.31 2.78
C GLU A 66 -14.62 -5.32 3.92
N ILE A 67 -14.69 -4.82 5.15
CA ILE A 67 -14.85 -5.69 6.31
C ILE A 67 -16.33 -5.88 6.56
N ILE A 68 -16.76 -7.13 6.54
CA ILE A 68 -18.14 -7.48 6.87
C ILE A 68 -18.19 -7.63 8.39
N THR A 69 -18.91 -6.70 9.03
CA THR A 69 -19.07 -6.72 10.48
C THR A 69 -20.49 -7.16 10.82
N GLY A 70 -20.70 -7.68 12.02
CA GLY A 70 -22.00 -8.02 12.53
C GLY A 70 -22.57 -9.28 11.93
N GLY A 71 -21.79 -10.16 11.66
CA GLY A 71 -22.25 -11.44 11.16
C GLY A 71 -23.29 -12.08 12.05
N ASN A 72 -23.52 -11.77 12.35
CA ASN A 72 -24.29 -12.24 12.65
C ASN A 72 -25.14 -12.21 12.77
N ASN A 73 -25.00 -11.91 12.80
CA ASN A 73 -25.70 -11.72 12.83
C ASN A 73 -26.28 -12.18 12.65
#